data_40742d5cb18a7182a502060c29cbf390
#
_entry.id   40742d5cb18a7182a502060c29cbf390
#
_cell.length_a   1.000
_cell.length_b   1.000
_cell.length_c   1.000
_cell.angle_alpha   90.00
_cell.angle_beta   90.00
_cell.angle_gamma   90.00
#
_symmetry.space_group_name_H-M   'P 1'
#
loop_
_entity.id
_entity.type
_entity.pdbx_description
1 polymer ?
#
loop_
_entity_poly.entity_id
_entity_poly.type
_entity_poly.pdbx_seq_one_letter_code
_entity_poly.pdbx_strand_id
1 'polypeptide(L)'
;MNSPSPVFDVSTLEVVCQGLGFSEGPIAMPDGTVLLVDIKKECLTRIRPDGSQQLVAKVPGGPNGAAIGPDDRIYICNNGGFDWNELPLPNGQVILVGEHQARDYTGGSVQVLDLATGKLETIYTECEISTDMTGLGPRAPKEFPSRSELRGPDDLVFDAAGGFWVADFGKSRPRDKDVTGVYYARTDGSYIREKIFPLDGPNGIALSPAGDRLYVSLTFRRTLLYWELDGPGSIRPNPATIDGSYVLHAAMPGDLDSIKVDEQGNVYAVTILPKKTPFCNGGVTVVSPRGEILEFFEIAIPGKYVPMPSNLCWGGPDRMTAYITCGGSDILAKVRTSIPGLRPAY
;
A
#
# COMPACT_ATOMS: atom_id res chain seq x y z
N MET A 1 -11.45 -33.62 -8.80
CA MET A 1 -11.66 -32.41 -7.98
C MET A 1 -11.68 -31.27 -8.97
N ASN A 2 -12.75 -30.50 -9.06
CA ASN A 2 -12.80 -29.34 -9.94
C ASN A 2 -11.78 -28.31 -9.39
N SER A 3 -10.88 -27.84 -10.24
CA SER A 3 -10.06 -26.68 -9.89
C SER A 3 -10.99 -25.52 -9.47
N PRO A 4 -10.68 -24.80 -8.40
CA PRO A 4 -11.45 -23.63 -8.03
C PRO A 4 -11.56 -22.67 -9.24
N SER A 5 -12.70 -22.03 -9.40
CA SER A 5 -12.87 -21.01 -10.44
C SER A 5 -11.85 -19.90 -10.21
N PRO A 6 -11.24 -19.36 -11.29
CA PRO A 6 -10.27 -18.28 -11.15
C PRO A 6 -10.91 -17.06 -10.48
N VAL A 7 -10.12 -16.37 -9.66
CA VAL A 7 -10.54 -15.14 -8.98
C VAL A 7 -10.60 -13.97 -9.96
N PHE A 8 -9.64 -13.91 -10.91
CA PHE A 8 -9.59 -12.89 -11.94
C PHE A 8 -10.11 -13.41 -13.28
N ASP A 9 -10.97 -12.63 -13.94
CA ASP A 9 -11.35 -12.86 -15.33
C ASP A 9 -10.35 -12.19 -16.27
N VAL A 10 -9.34 -12.93 -16.67
CA VAL A 10 -8.24 -12.47 -17.52
C VAL A 10 -8.74 -11.86 -18.85
N SER A 11 -9.91 -12.32 -19.35
CA SER A 11 -10.48 -11.81 -20.63
C SER A 11 -10.92 -10.35 -20.54
N THR A 12 -11.07 -9.82 -19.33
CA THR A 12 -11.48 -8.44 -19.04
C THR A 12 -10.32 -7.49 -18.72
N LEU A 13 -9.08 -8.00 -18.75
CA LEU A 13 -7.89 -7.17 -18.47
C LEU A 13 -7.73 -6.12 -19.56
N GLU A 14 -7.78 -4.86 -19.21
CA GLU A 14 -7.57 -3.74 -20.12
C GLU A 14 -6.80 -2.58 -19.47
N VAL A 15 -6.16 -1.76 -20.28
CA VAL A 15 -5.51 -0.52 -19.88
C VAL A 15 -6.56 0.58 -19.84
N VAL A 16 -6.73 1.23 -18.67
CA VAL A 16 -7.61 2.39 -18.50
C VAL A 16 -6.94 3.65 -19.05
N CYS A 17 -5.69 3.88 -18.64
CA CYS A 17 -4.88 4.99 -19.12
C CYS A 17 -3.39 4.67 -19.02
N GLN A 18 -2.57 5.51 -19.65
CA GLN A 18 -1.11 5.46 -19.62
C GLN A 18 -0.54 6.88 -19.62
N GLY A 19 0.78 7.03 -19.46
CA GLY A 19 1.43 8.33 -19.32
C GLY A 19 1.35 8.86 -17.89
N LEU A 20 1.12 7.99 -16.91
CA LEU A 20 1.31 8.28 -15.49
C LEU A 20 2.82 8.33 -15.20
N GLY A 21 3.21 8.87 -14.03
CA GLY A 21 4.54 8.63 -13.49
C GLY A 21 4.55 7.30 -12.71
N PHE A 22 5.01 7.33 -11.48
CA PHE A 22 4.88 6.16 -10.60
C PHE A 22 3.57 6.28 -9.81
N SER A 23 2.52 5.66 -10.35
CA SER A 23 1.17 5.73 -9.78
C SER A 23 0.99 4.79 -8.59
N GLU A 24 0.29 5.28 -7.55
CA GLU A 24 0.01 4.61 -6.28
C GLU A 24 -1.35 5.00 -5.71
N GLY A 25 -1.73 4.41 -4.57
CA GLY A 25 -2.88 4.75 -3.75
C GLY A 25 -4.19 4.95 -4.51
N PRO A 26 -4.64 4.00 -5.33
CA PRO A 26 -5.85 4.18 -6.12
C PRO A 26 -7.10 4.12 -5.24
N ILE A 27 -8.04 5.04 -5.50
CA ILE A 27 -9.35 5.14 -4.85
C ILE A 27 -10.42 5.18 -5.93
N ALA A 28 -11.26 4.15 -6.00
CA ALA A 28 -12.39 4.14 -6.92
C ALA A 28 -13.55 4.99 -6.34
N MET A 29 -14.00 5.96 -7.13
CA MET A 29 -15.03 6.89 -6.73
C MET A 29 -16.42 6.41 -7.18
N PRO A 30 -17.50 6.79 -6.45
CA PRO A 30 -18.87 6.41 -6.81
C PRO A 30 -19.33 6.89 -8.20
N ASP A 31 -18.71 7.96 -8.72
CA ASP A 31 -18.97 8.50 -10.06
C ASP A 31 -18.27 7.72 -11.19
N GLY A 32 -17.59 6.62 -10.86
CA GLY A 32 -16.85 5.78 -11.79
C GLY A 32 -15.45 6.29 -12.13
N THR A 33 -15.02 7.40 -11.56
CA THR A 33 -13.63 7.86 -11.70
C THR A 33 -12.71 7.14 -10.70
N VAL A 34 -11.40 7.17 -10.94
CA VAL A 34 -10.38 6.70 -10.02
C VAL A 34 -9.48 7.88 -9.65
N LEU A 35 -9.36 8.15 -8.36
CA LEU A 35 -8.28 9.00 -7.86
C LEU A 35 -7.05 8.13 -7.64
N LEU A 36 -5.89 8.65 -7.95
CA LEU A 36 -4.61 8.01 -7.62
C LEU A 36 -3.54 9.07 -7.37
N VAL A 37 -2.58 8.75 -6.54
CA VAL A 37 -1.40 9.57 -6.37
C VAL A 37 -0.33 9.16 -7.37
N ASP A 38 0.54 10.10 -7.69
CA ASP A 38 1.70 9.89 -8.56
C ASP A 38 2.94 10.36 -7.82
N ILE A 39 3.75 9.41 -7.38
CA ILE A 39 4.91 9.68 -6.54
C ILE A 39 5.91 10.56 -7.30
N LYS A 40 6.21 10.23 -8.57
CA LYS A 40 7.19 10.95 -9.36
C LYS A 40 6.71 12.34 -9.78
N LYS A 41 5.39 12.49 -10.05
CA LYS A 41 4.80 13.77 -10.44
C LYS A 41 4.36 14.63 -9.26
N GLU A 42 4.45 14.09 -8.04
CA GLU A 42 4.07 14.77 -6.80
C GLU A 42 2.65 15.34 -6.85
N CYS A 43 1.67 14.48 -7.15
CA CYS A 43 0.31 14.95 -7.33
C CYS A 43 -0.75 13.88 -7.06
N LEU A 44 -1.99 14.35 -6.84
CA LEU A 44 -3.20 13.56 -6.94
C LEU A 44 -3.83 13.81 -8.31
N THR A 45 -4.15 12.74 -9.02
CA THR A 45 -4.75 12.74 -10.37
C THR A 45 -6.08 12.01 -10.36
N ARG A 46 -7.06 12.54 -11.06
CA ARG A 46 -8.35 11.88 -11.35
C ARG A 46 -8.32 11.27 -12.74
N ILE A 47 -8.63 9.98 -12.82
CA ILE A 47 -8.76 9.24 -14.07
C ILE A 47 -10.26 9.03 -14.33
N ARG A 48 -10.73 9.44 -15.52
CA ARG A 48 -12.11 9.23 -15.94
C ARG A 48 -12.27 7.87 -16.64
N PRO A 49 -13.50 7.36 -16.78
CA PRO A 49 -13.74 6.09 -17.47
C PRO A 49 -13.23 6.05 -18.92
N ASP A 50 -13.12 7.19 -19.60
CA ASP A 50 -12.56 7.33 -20.95
C ASP A 50 -11.02 7.38 -20.98
N GLY A 51 -10.37 7.23 -19.83
CA GLY A 51 -8.92 7.28 -19.66
C GLY A 51 -8.33 8.70 -19.58
N SER A 52 -9.15 9.75 -19.68
CA SER A 52 -8.66 11.12 -19.55
C SER A 52 -8.20 11.42 -18.11
N GLN A 53 -7.12 12.19 -18.01
CA GLN A 53 -6.44 12.51 -16.76
C GLN A 53 -6.68 13.97 -16.39
N GLN A 54 -6.95 14.21 -15.11
CA GLN A 54 -7.10 15.56 -14.55
C GLN A 54 -6.24 15.68 -13.30
N LEU A 55 -5.32 16.64 -13.30
CA LEU A 55 -4.63 17.05 -12.08
C LEU A 55 -5.66 17.59 -11.08
N VAL A 56 -5.72 17.00 -9.88
CA VAL A 56 -6.59 17.44 -8.77
C VAL A 56 -5.83 18.39 -7.85
N ALA A 57 -4.64 17.97 -7.40
CA ALA A 57 -3.81 18.75 -6.50
C ALA A 57 -2.33 18.39 -6.64
N LYS A 58 -1.45 19.35 -6.34
CA LYS A 58 -0.04 19.07 -6.08
C LYS A 58 0.11 18.56 -4.66
N VAL A 59 0.92 17.51 -4.51
CA VAL A 59 1.26 16.84 -3.24
C VAL A 59 2.78 16.65 -3.21
N PRO A 60 3.54 17.67 -2.84
CA PRO A 60 5.01 17.62 -2.88
C PRO A 60 5.60 16.52 -2.01
N GLY A 61 6.74 15.97 -2.43
CA GLY A 61 7.48 14.90 -1.78
C GLY A 61 7.21 13.55 -2.46
N GLY A 62 6.64 12.59 -1.75
CA GLY A 62 6.39 11.26 -2.30
C GLY A 62 5.02 10.74 -1.89
N PRO A 63 3.89 11.27 -2.45
CA PRO A 63 2.57 10.75 -2.15
C PRO A 63 2.49 9.28 -2.60
N ASN A 64 2.11 8.41 -1.66
CA ASN A 64 2.10 6.96 -1.85
C ASN A 64 0.69 6.40 -1.59
N GLY A 65 0.45 5.67 -0.52
CA GLY A 65 -0.88 5.18 -0.20
C GLY A 65 -1.89 6.31 0.07
N ALA A 66 -3.13 6.12 -0.37
CA ALA A 66 -4.20 7.09 -0.14
C ALA A 66 -5.52 6.41 0.19
N ALA A 67 -6.34 7.05 1.05
CA ALA A 67 -7.67 6.58 1.40
C ALA A 67 -8.60 7.76 1.76
N ILE A 68 -9.90 7.55 1.60
CA ILE A 68 -10.93 8.49 2.08
C ILE A 68 -11.12 8.29 3.58
N GLY A 69 -11.12 9.37 4.34
CA GLY A 69 -11.42 9.35 5.77
C GLY A 69 -12.89 9.59 6.09
N PRO A 70 -13.28 9.50 7.38
CA PRO A 70 -14.66 9.69 7.84
C PRO A 70 -15.20 11.11 7.64
N ASP A 71 -14.36 12.03 7.27
CA ASP A 71 -14.65 13.44 6.99
C ASP A 71 -14.61 13.78 5.49
N ASP A 72 -14.70 12.77 4.63
CA ASP A 72 -14.67 12.88 3.17
C ASP A 72 -13.38 13.49 2.59
N ARG A 73 -12.32 13.65 3.43
CA ARG A 73 -11.00 14.11 2.98
C ARG A 73 -10.12 12.94 2.56
N ILE A 74 -9.13 13.22 1.72
CA ILE A 74 -8.15 12.23 1.27
C ILE A 74 -6.94 12.26 2.20
N TYR A 75 -6.68 11.15 2.87
CA TYR A 75 -5.49 10.93 3.69
C TYR A 75 -4.43 10.28 2.83
N ILE A 76 -3.22 10.83 2.85
CA ILE A 76 -2.11 10.46 1.97
C ILE A 76 -0.89 10.16 2.82
N CYS A 77 -0.36 8.95 2.69
CA CYS A 77 0.98 8.63 3.14
C CYS A 77 1.97 9.31 2.20
N ASN A 78 2.89 10.10 2.75
CA ASN A 78 3.94 10.74 1.96
C ASN A 78 5.29 10.22 2.42
N ASN A 79 5.95 9.48 1.53
CA ASN A 79 7.21 8.82 1.85
C ASN A 79 8.45 9.72 1.61
N GLY A 80 8.26 10.97 1.19
CA GLY A 80 9.34 11.93 0.94
C GLY A 80 10.10 11.70 -0.37
N GLY A 81 9.59 10.85 -1.27
CA GLY A 81 10.13 10.67 -2.62
C GLY A 81 11.29 9.69 -2.73
N PHE A 82 11.67 9.42 -3.98
CA PHE A 82 12.74 8.51 -4.36
C PHE A 82 13.76 9.18 -5.29
N ASP A 83 14.98 8.65 -5.33
CA ASP A 83 15.91 8.86 -6.45
C ASP A 83 15.45 7.94 -7.60
N TRP A 84 15.19 8.52 -8.78
CA TRP A 84 14.55 7.83 -9.88
C TRP A 84 15.55 7.33 -10.91
N ASN A 85 15.41 6.08 -11.30
CA ASN A 85 16.10 5.49 -12.44
C ASN A 85 15.09 5.19 -13.55
N GLU A 86 15.45 5.54 -14.79
CA GLU A 86 14.66 5.31 -16.00
C GLU A 86 15.34 4.24 -16.84
N LEU A 87 14.64 3.09 -17.01
CA LEU A 87 15.15 1.96 -17.76
C LEU A 87 14.42 1.88 -19.13
N PRO A 88 15.07 2.31 -20.22
CA PRO A 88 14.48 2.18 -21.54
C PRO A 88 14.47 0.73 -22.01
N LEU A 89 13.36 0.28 -22.58
CA LEU A 89 13.16 -1.06 -23.12
C LEU A 89 13.19 -1.07 -24.67
N PRO A 90 13.51 -2.23 -25.29
CA PRO A 90 13.58 -2.33 -26.76
C PRO A 90 12.27 -2.04 -27.49
N ASN A 91 11.12 -2.19 -26.83
CA ASN A 91 9.79 -1.86 -27.38
C ASN A 91 9.44 -0.36 -27.28
N GLY A 92 10.37 0.48 -26.84
CA GLY A 92 10.17 1.92 -26.65
C GLY A 92 9.52 2.32 -25.33
N GLN A 93 9.17 1.36 -24.49
CA GLN A 93 8.66 1.62 -23.14
C GLN A 93 9.81 2.04 -22.21
N VAL A 94 9.52 2.89 -21.23
CA VAL A 94 10.45 3.24 -20.15
C VAL A 94 9.88 2.70 -18.83
N ILE A 95 10.67 1.92 -18.11
CA ILE A 95 10.32 1.47 -16.77
C ILE A 95 10.91 2.43 -15.74
N LEU A 96 10.07 2.93 -14.84
CA LEU A 96 10.49 3.76 -13.72
C LEU A 96 10.81 2.88 -12.50
N VAL A 97 11.94 3.15 -11.88
CA VAL A 97 12.37 2.48 -10.65
C VAL A 97 12.74 3.53 -9.62
N GLY A 98 12.04 3.54 -8.48
CA GLY A 98 12.45 4.28 -7.30
C GLY A 98 13.50 3.45 -6.55
N GLU A 99 14.75 3.93 -6.46
CA GLU A 99 15.82 3.12 -5.88
C GLU A 99 16.11 3.48 -4.43
N HIS A 100 16.43 4.73 -4.16
CA HIS A 100 16.91 5.20 -2.88
C HIS A 100 16.11 6.41 -2.40
N GLN A 101 16.38 6.81 -1.17
CA GLN A 101 15.90 8.07 -0.62
C GLN A 101 16.18 9.23 -1.58
N ALA A 102 15.17 10.07 -1.83
CA ALA A 102 15.34 11.28 -2.63
C ALA A 102 16.46 12.18 -2.06
N ARG A 103 17.14 12.93 -2.94
CA ARG A 103 18.25 13.81 -2.52
C ARG A 103 17.78 15.00 -1.68
N ASP A 104 16.55 15.43 -1.89
CA ASP A 104 15.86 16.52 -1.18
C ASP A 104 14.90 16.01 -0.09
N TYR A 105 15.02 14.74 0.30
CA TYR A 105 14.22 14.14 1.35
C TYR A 105 14.34 14.90 2.68
N THR A 106 13.21 15.28 3.26
CA THR A 106 13.10 16.01 4.53
C THR A 106 12.34 15.26 5.62
N GLY A 107 11.96 14.01 5.38
CA GLY A 107 11.16 13.19 6.29
C GLY A 107 9.92 12.63 5.60
N GLY A 108 9.31 11.62 6.22
CA GLY A 108 8.01 11.11 5.86
C GLY A 108 6.89 11.86 6.59
N SER A 109 5.67 11.77 6.08
CA SER A 109 4.51 12.43 6.71
C SER A 109 3.20 11.74 6.36
N VAL A 110 2.16 12.05 7.14
CA VAL A 110 0.76 11.83 6.74
C VAL A 110 0.14 13.19 6.46
N GLN A 111 -0.44 13.31 5.29
CA GLN A 111 -1.06 14.53 4.78
C GLN A 111 -2.56 14.32 4.56
N VAL A 112 -3.31 15.40 4.57
CA VAL A 112 -4.76 15.41 4.33
C VAL A 112 -5.08 16.44 3.29
N LEU A 113 -5.77 16.02 2.24
CA LEU A 113 -6.25 16.88 1.16
C LEU A 113 -7.77 17.00 1.22
N ASP A 114 -8.25 18.21 1.32
CA ASP A 114 -9.67 18.55 1.15
C ASP A 114 -9.95 18.75 -0.35
N LEU A 115 -10.74 17.86 -0.94
CA LEU A 115 -11.07 17.91 -2.37
C LEU A 115 -11.93 19.12 -2.76
N ALA A 116 -12.73 19.65 -1.83
CA ALA A 116 -13.61 20.78 -2.12
C ALA A 116 -12.85 22.10 -2.18
N THR A 117 -11.82 22.25 -1.35
CA THR A 117 -11.04 23.49 -1.24
C THR A 117 -9.69 23.41 -1.92
N GLY A 118 -9.20 22.20 -2.19
CA GLY A 118 -7.82 21.93 -2.66
C GLY A 118 -6.75 22.14 -1.59
N LYS A 119 -7.13 22.32 -0.32
CA LYS A 119 -6.20 22.56 0.78
C LYS A 119 -5.50 21.27 1.18
N LEU A 120 -4.17 21.26 1.12
CA LEU A 120 -3.32 20.18 1.61
C LEU A 120 -2.74 20.56 2.98
N GLU A 121 -2.85 19.69 3.96
CA GLU A 121 -2.31 19.85 5.30
C GLU A 121 -1.45 18.65 5.70
N THR A 122 -0.32 18.87 6.36
CA THR A 122 0.44 17.82 7.02
C THR A 122 -0.05 17.69 8.46
N ILE A 123 -0.53 16.49 8.82
CA ILE A 123 -1.08 16.24 10.17
C ILE A 123 -0.13 15.47 11.06
N TYR A 124 0.79 14.67 10.48
CA TYR A 124 1.81 13.93 11.23
C TYR A 124 3.14 13.91 10.48
N THR A 125 4.22 14.17 11.22
CA THR A 125 5.62 13.99 10.79
C THR A 125 6.40 13.13 11.78
N GLU A 126 5.84 12.90 12.96
CA GLU A 126 6.41 12.13 14.07
C GLU A 126 5.33 11.28 14.71
N CYS A 127 5.72 10.17 15.35
CA CYS A 127 4.85 9.34 16.18
C CYS A 127 5.35 9.24 17.62
N GLU A 128 4.46 8.93 18.56
CA GLU A 128 4.86 8.46 19.89
C GLU A 128 5.41 7.03 19.81
N ILE A 129 6.57 6.80 20.42
CA ILE A 129 7.17 5.47 20.52
C ILE A 129 6.52 4.72 21.68
N SER A 130 6.24 3.45 21.46
CA SER A 130 5.86 2.54 22.53
C SER A 130 7.08 2.31 23.44
N THR A 131 6.99 2.76 24.69
CA THR A 131 8.00 2.44 25.73
C THR A 131 7.84 1.02 26.27
N ASP A 132 6.75 0.35 25.90
CA ASP A 132 6.48 -1.04 26.25
C ASP A 132 7.09 -1.97 25.19
N MET A 133 8.41 -1.90 25.08
CA MET A 133 9.19 -2.82 24.27
C MET A 133 9.30 -4.16 25.01
N THR A 134 8.23 -4.92 24.99
CA THR A 134 8.05 -6.19 25.70
C THR A 134 9.13 -7.24 25.39
N GLY A 135 9.95 -7.04 24.36
CA GLY A 135 11.07 -7.93 24.01
C GLY A 135 12.41 -7.56 24.64
N LEU A 136 12.62 -6.34 25.15
CA LEU A 136 13.93 -5.92 25.66
C LEU A 136 14.06 -6.05 27.20
N GLY A 137 12.96 -6.11 27.93
CA GLY A 137 12.95 -6.25 29.38
C GLY A 137 13.93 -5.29 30.07
N PRO A 138 14.72 -5.75 31.06
CA PRO A 138 15.65 -4.88 31.82
C PRO A 138 16.83 -4.32 30.98
N ARG A 139 16.95 -4.71 29.71
CA ARG A 139 17.97 -4.18 28.77
C ARG A 139 17.49 -2.96 27.98
N ALA A 140 16.23 -2.54 28.13
CA ALA A 140 15.76 -1.30 27.54
C ALA A 140 16.65 -0.13 28.02
N PRO A 141 17.14 0.75 27.14
CA PRO A 141 17.86 1.94 27.53
C PRO A 141 17.05 2.76 28.53
N LYS A 142 17.68 3.33 29.53
CA LYS A 142 17.03 4.16 30.56
C LYS A 142 16.45 5.47 30.00
N GLU A 143 16.95 5.90 28.83
CA GLU A 143 16.51 7.09 28.13
C GLU A 143 16.16 6.69 26.70
N PHE A 144 14.89 6.47 26.45
CA PHE A 144 14.34 6.31 25.12
C PHE A 144 13.74 7.65 24.65
N PRO A 145 13.93 8.05 23.40
CA PRO A 145 13.15 9.16 22.87
C PRO A 145 11.67 8.81 22.96
N SER A 146 10.86 9.76 23.39
CA SER A 146 9.40 9.56 23.48
C SER A 146 8.71 9.64 22.11
N ARG A 147 9.41 10.12 21.06
CA ARG A 147 8.92 10.32 19.70
C ARG A 147 9.97 9.90 18.67
N SER A 148 9.51 9.48 17.52
CA SER A 148 10.31 9.20 16.33
C SER A 148 9.71 9.86 15.12
N GLU A 149 10.55 10.33 14.18
CA GLU A 149 10.12 10.80 12.88
C GLU A 149 9.52 9.66 12.07
N LEU A 150 8.48 9.94 11.30
CA LEU A 150 8.01 9.07 10.22
C LEU A 150 9.07 9.04 9.12
N ARG A 151 9.43 7.86 8.65
CA ARG A 151 10.53 7.69 7.69
C ARG A 151 10.06 7.62 6.24
N GLY A 152 9.06 6.82 5.98
CA GLY A 152 8.52 6.62 4.64
C GLY A 152 7.15 5.96 4.72
N PRO A 153 6.13 6.66 5.28
CA PRO A 153 4.76 6.15 5.26
C PRO A 153 4.37 5.69 3.86
N ASP A 154 3.88 4.47 3.76
CA ASP A 154 3.64 3.80 2.49
C ASP A 154 2.15 3.63 2.20
N ASP A 155 1.44 2.81 2.97
CA ASP A 155 0.00 2.61 2.78
C ASP A 155 -0.76 2.79 4.11
N LEU A 156 -2.08 3.01 4.03
CA LEU A 156 -2.95 3.21 5.18
C LEU A 156 -4.31 2.55 5.00
N VAL A 157 -4.93 2.20 6.13
CA VAL A 157 -6.29 1.66 6.17
C VAL A 157 -7.06 2.20 7.35
N PHE A 158 -8.28 2.69 7.10
CA PHE A 158 -9.21 3.15 8.13
C PHE A 158 -9.94 1.98 8.79
N ASP A 159 -10.19 2.10 10.09
CA ASP A 159 -11.14 1.24 10.79
C ASP A 159 -12.53 1.90 10.90
N ALA A 160 -13.52 1.13 11.32
CA ALA A 160 -14.89 1.60 11.43
C ALA A 160 -15.13 2.61 12.59
N ALA A 161 -14.13 2.87 13.42
CA ALA A 161 -14.18 3.84 14.52
C ALA A 161 -13.61 5.22 14.13
N GLY A 162 -13.12 5.37 12.89
CA GLY A 162 -12.56 6.62 12.39
C GLY A 162 -11.08 6.82 12.67
N GLY A 163 -10.40 5.84 13.25
CA GLY A 163 -8.95 5.79 13.30
C GLY A 163 -8.36 5.11 12.07
N PHE A 164 -7.06 5.19 11.91
CA PHE A 164 -6.39 4.54 10.79
C PHE A 164 -5.02 3.98 11.16
N TRP A 165 -4.67 2.91 10.48
CA TRP A 165 -3.37 2.27 10.56
C TRP A 165 -2.49 2.74 9.42
N VAL A 166 -1.19 2.90 9.67
CA VAL A 166 -0.17 3.32 8.70
C VAL A 166 0.98 2.35 8.74
N ALA A 167 1.37 1.82 7.59
CA ALA A 167 2.63 1.11 7.41
C ALA A 167 3.71 2.10 6.99
N ASP A 168 4.89 2.03 7.59
CA ASP A 168 6.03 2.88 7.25
C ASP A 168 7.14 2.01 6.66
N PHE A 169 7.30 2.07 5.35
CA PHE A 169 8.31 1.28 4.63
C PHE A 169 9.75 1.70 4.98
N GLY A 170 9.92 2.95 5.42
CA GLY A 170 11.21 3.55 5.62
C GLY A 170 11.90 3.97 4.32
N LYS A 171 13.17 4.30 4.41
CA LYS A 171 14.03 4.67 3.28
C LYS A 171 15.20 3.72 3.14
N SER A 172 15.53 3.42 1.90
CA SER A 172 16.74 2.69 1.55
C SER A 172 17.83 3.66 1.09
N ARG A 173 19.05 3.35 1.42
CA ARG A 173 20.29 4.06 1.03
C ARG A 173 21.28 3.01 0.52
N PRO A 174 22.36 3.38 -0.16
CA PRO A 174 23.26 2.40 -0.80
C PRO A 174 23.81 1.30 0.11
N ARG A 175 23.89 1.51 1.42
CA ARG A 175 24.49 0.55 2.36
C ARG A 175 23.69 0.29 3.62
N ASP A 176 22.55 0.96 3.79
CA ASP A 176 21.66 0.79 4.94
C ASP A 176 20.22 1.06 4.55
N LYS A 177 19.30 0.74 5.45
CA LYS A 177 17.90 1.10 5.34
C LYS A 177 17.31 1.32 6.73
N ASP A 178 16.20 2.03 6.78
CA ASP A 178 15.46 2.23 8.00
C ASP A 178 14.79 0.92 8.43
N VAL A 179 14.74 0.72 9.75
CA VAL A 179 13.86 -0.22 10.42
C VAL A 179 12.73 0.60 10.98
N THR A 180 11.51 0.24 10.63
CA THR A 180 10.30 1.02 10.92
C THR A 180 9.21 0.13 11.50
N GLY A 181 7.96 0.54 11.42
CA GLY A 181 6.86 -0.19 12.03
C GLY A 181 5.50 0.16 11.46
N VAL A 182 4.49 -0.13 12.25
CA VAL A 182 3.10 0.20 11.97
C VAL A 182 2.57 1.10 13.08
N TYR A 183 1.87 2.15 12.68
CA TYR A 183 1.31 3.16 13.57
C TYR A 183 -0.20 3.13 13.55
N TYR A 184 -0.82 3.55 14.65
CA TYR A 184 -2.24 3.86 14.69
C TYR A 184 -2.45 5.34 14.98
N ALA A 185 -3.33 5.98 14.23
CA ALA A 185 -3.52 7.42 14.25
C ALA A 185 -4.99 7.82 14.26
N ARG A 186 -5.26 9.07 14.70
CA ARG A 186 -6.55 9.74 14.62
C ARG A 186 -6.57 10.79 13.52
N THR A 187 -7.75 11.07 13.01
CA THR A 187 -7.96 12.03 11.91
C THR A 187 -7.80 13.49 12.31
N ASP A 188 -7.89 13.79 13.60
CA ASP A 188 -7.80 15.15 14.16
C ASP A 188 -6.37 15.64 14.43
N GLY A 189 -5.36 14.85 14.11
CA GLY A 189 -3.96 15.19 14.36
C GLY A 189 -3.51 15.06 15.83
N SER A 190 -4.39 14.62 16.74
CA SER A 190 -4.11 14.59 18.17
C SER A 190 -3.31 13.38 18.64
N TYR A 191 -3.28 12.31 17.85
CA TYR A 191 -2.72 11.03 18.27
C TYR A 191 -2.19 10.23 17.09
N ILE A 192 -0.90 9.86 17.17
CA ILE A 192 -0.27 8.81 16.38
C ILE A 192 0.75 8.09 17.25
N ARG A 193 0.65 6.77 17.33
CA ARG A 193 1.52 5.94 18.15
C ARG A 193 1.98 4.70 17.39
N GLU A 194 3.25 4.37 17.60
CA GLU A 194 3.83 3.10 17.18
C GLU A 194 3.14 1.93 17.90
N LYS A 195 2.66 0.96 17.14
CA LYS A 195 1.97 -0.22 17.64
C LYS A 195 2.74 -1.51 17.40
N ILE A 196 3.49 -1.55 16.33
CA ILE A 196 4.30 -2.69 15.94
C ILE A 196 5.67 -2.18 15.54
N PHE A 197 6.71 -2.69 16.18
CA PHE A 197 8.11 -2.40 15.89
C PHE A 197 8.99 -3.53 16.49
N PRO A 198 10.11 -3.92 15.86
CA PRO A 198 10.64 -3.47 14.56
C PRO A 198 10.11 -4.30 13.40
N LEU A 199 9.92 -3.69 12.24
CA LEU A 199 9.60 -4.38 10.99
C LEU A 199 10.60 -4.02 9.89
N ASP A 200 10.79 -4.95 8.96
CA ASP A 200 11.69 -4.83 7.82
C ASP A 200 10.89 -4.54 6.55
N GLY A 201 10.68 -3.25 6.24
CA GLY A 201 9.97 -2.77 5.07
C GLY A 201 8.49 -3.17 5.04
N PRO A 202 7.70 -2.82 6.09
CA PRO A 202 6.25 -2.96 6.00
C PRO A 202 5.72 -2.01 4.94
N ASN A 203 4.88 -2.54 4.01
CA ASN A 203 4.40 -1.82 2.84
C ASN A 203 2.87 -1.79 2.86
N GLY A 204 2.21 -2.71 2.15
CA GLY A 204 0.75 -2.77 2.15
C GLY A 204 0.14 -3.13 3.51
N ILE A 205 -1.00 -2.53 3.82
CA ILE A 205 -1.72 -2.73 5.05
C ILE A 205 -3.23 -2.85 4.78
N ALA A 206 -3.90 -3.79 5.43
CA ALA A 206 -5.33 -4.01 5.26
C ALA A 206 -5.96 -4.61 6.51
N LEU A 207 -7.26 -4.41 6.70
CA LEU A 207 -8.07 -5.04 7.74
C LEU A 207 -8.87 -6.22 7.17
N SER A 208 -9.11 -7.23 8.01
CA SER A 208 -10.08 -8.29 7.72
C SER A 208 -11.52 -7.72 7.64
N PRO A 209 -12.46 -8.42 6.99
CA PRO A 209 -13.85 -7.95 6.93
C PRO A 209 -14.52 -7.72 8.29
N ALA A 210 -14.10 -8.47 9.30
CA ALA A 210 -14.58 -8.30 10.67
C ALA A 210 -13.84 -7.21 11.45
N GLY A 211 -12.73 -6.67 10.90
CA GLY A 211 -11.87 -5.71 11.60
C GLY A 211 -11.07 -6.32 12.76
N ASP A 212 -11.01 -7.64 12.86
CA ASP A 212 -10.37 -8.39 13.94
C ASP A 212 -8.94 -8.84 13.62
N ARG A 213 -8.47 -8.58 12.39
CA ARG A 213 -7.09 -8.82 11.95
C ARG A 213 -6.55 -7.65 11.15
N LEU A 214 -5.30 -7.33 11.42
CA LEU A 214 -4.51 -6.38 10.65
C LEU A 214 -3.47 -7.16 9.84
N TYR A 215 -3.56 -7.10 8.53
CA TYR A 215 -2.60 -7.71 7.60
C TYR A 215 -1.55 -6.70 7.18
N VAL A 216 -0.30 -7.14 7.07
CA VAL A 216 0.83 -6.32 6.60
C VAL A 216 1.72 -7.15 5.67
N SER A 217 2.08 -6.57 4.53
CA SER A 217 3.11 -7.13 3.65
C SER A 217 4.49 -6.64 4.05
N LEU A 218 5.47 -7.57 4.07
CA LEU A 218 6.89 -7.23 4.20
C LEU A 218 7.55 -7.43 2.84
N THR A 219 7.92 -6.35 2.17
CA THR A 219 8.36 -6.34 0.77
C THR A 219 9.47 -7.35 0.50
N PHE A 220 10.65 -7.12 1.01
CA PHE A 220 11.82 -7.92 0.70
C PHE A 220 11.86 -9.27 1.42
N ARG A 221 11.05 -9.41 2.46
CA ARG A 221 10.85 -10.68 3.16
C ARG A 221 9.89 -11.60 2.44
N ARG A 222 9.12 -11.08 1.47
CA ARG A 222 8.10 -11.83 0.73
C ARG A 222 7.16 -12.58 1.66
N THR A 223 6.72 -11.88 2.69
CA THR A 223 5.93 -12.48 3.78
C THR A 223 4.71 -11.62 4.05
N LEU A 224 3.57 -12.26 4.17
CA LEU A 224 2.36 -11.67 4.72
C LEU A 224 2.26 -12.03 6.19
N LEU A 225 2.21 -11.02 7.04
CA LEU A 225 1.95 -11.15 8.47
C LEU A 225 0.55 -10.67 8.81
N TYR A 226 0.04 -11.11 9.95
CA TYR A 226 -1.13 -10.49 10.56
C TYR A 226 -1.01 -10.42 12.08
N TRP A 227 -1.75 -9.50 12.66
CA TRP A 227 -1.99 -9.37 14.10
C TRP A 227 -3.48 -9.47 14.36
N GLU A 228 -3.85 -10.13 15.45
CA GLU A 228 -5.21 -10.10 15.96
C GLU A 228 -5.45 -8.77 16.67
N LEU A 229 -6.68 -8.25 16.53
CA LEU A 229 -7.09 -6.98 17.14
C LEU A 229 -8.17 -7.21 18.20
N ASP A 230 -8.06 -6.51 19.32
CA ASP A 230 -9.09 -6.44 20.36
C ASP A 230 -10.03 -5.24 20.17
N GLY A 231 -9.77 -4.42 19.16
CA GLY A 231 -10.53 -3.22 18.82
C GLY A 231 -9.66 -2.17 18.12
N PRO A 232 -10.20 -0.97 17.89
CA PRO A 232 -9.51 0.11 17.21
C PRO A 232 -8.17 0.47 17.87
N GLY A 233 -7.08 0.35 17.11
CA GLY A 233 -5.73 0.64 17.60
C GLY A 233 -5.22 -0.29 18.72
N SER A 234 -5.89 -1.42 18.98
CA SER A 234 -5.53 -2.37 20.03
C SER A 234 -5.15 -3.72 19.45
N ILE A 235 -3.91 -4.12 19.67
CA ILE A 235 -3.36 -5.40 19.21
C ILE A 235 -3.45 -6.44 20.32
N ARG A 236 -3.91 -7.65 19.98
CA ARG A 236 -3.74 -8.86 20.79
C ARG A 236 -2.48 -9.58 20.29
N PRO A 237 -1.35 -9.46 20.99
CA PRO A 237 -0.10 -10.01 20.50
C PRO A 237 -0.10 -11.55 20.57
N ASN A 238 0.53 -12.18 19.58
CA ASN A 238 0.88 -13.59 19.64
C ASN A 238 2.00 -13.78 20.68
N PRO A 239 1.79 -14.54 21.75
CA PRO A 239 2.82 -14.72 22.79
C PRO A 239 4.02 -15.55 22.33
N ALA A 240 3.94 -16.21 21.16
CA ALA A 240 5.00 -17.04 20.63
C ALA A 240 6.01 -16.26 19.75
N THR A 241 5.74 -15.01 19.42
CA THR A 241 6.59 -14.17 18.57
C THR A 241 6.96 -12.86 19.29
N ILE A 242 8.13 -12.32 18.97
CA ILE A 242 8.63 -11.09 19.63
C ILE A 242 7.81 -9.86 19.24
N ASP A 243 7.41 -9.78 17.97
CA ASP A 243 6.63 -8.68 17.41
C ASP A 243 5.11 -8.88 17.53
N GLY A 244 4.67 -9.98 18.16
CA GLY A 244 3.27 -10.31 18.34
C GLY A 244 2.55 -10.79 17.08
N SER A 245 3.27 -11.01 15.97
CA SER A 245 2.69 -11.40 14.68
C SER A 245 2.33 -12.87 14.56
N TYR A 246 1.48 -13.15 13.58
CA TYR A 246 1.27 -14.46 12.97
C TYR A 246 1.70 -14.41 11.52
N VAL A 247 2.28 -15.50 11.01
CA VAL A 247 2.57 -15.63 9.58
C VAL A 247 1.30 -16.11 8.87
N LEU A 248 0.77 -15.29 7.95
CA LEU A 248 -0.29 -15.73 7.06
C LEU A 248 0.31 -16.59 5.94
N HIS A 249 1.32 -16.05 5.23
CA HIS A 249 2.06 -16.78 4.22
C HIS A 249 3.50 -16.28 4.13
N ALA A 250 4.45 -17.22 4.05
CA ALA A 250 5.86 -16.93 3.81
C ALA A 250 6.28 -17.42 2.42
N ALA A 251 7.39 -16.87 1.91
CA ALA A 251 7.95 -17.25 0.61
C ALA A 251 6.99 -16.98 -0.57
N MET A 252 6.34 -15.81 -0.55
CA MET A 252 5.54 -15.32 -1.68
C MET A 252 6.37 -15.33 -2.98
N PRO A 253 5.74 -15.46 -4.16
CA PRO A 253 6.46 -15.64 -5.44
C PRO A 253 7.37 -14.47 -5.82
N GLY A 254 7.12 -13.28 -5.27
CA GLY A 254 7.91 -12.08 -5.52
C GLY A 254 7.93 -11.12 -4.35
N ASP A 255 8.58 -9.98 -4.53
CA ASP A 255 8.57 -8.89 -3.57
C ASP A 255 7.15 -8.33 -3.49
N LEU A 256 6.71 -7.99 -2.28
CA LEU A 256 5.34 -7.53 -2.05
C LEU A 256 5.29 -6.01 -2.02
N ASP A 257 4.24 -5.47 -2.61
CA ASP A 257 3.86 -4.07 -2.52
C ASP A 257 2.56 -3.95 -1.71
N SER A 258 1.65 -3.08 -2.08
CA SER A 258 0.38 -2.87 -1.37
C SER A 258 -0.50 -4.13 -1.34
N ILE A 259 -1.39 -4.20 -0.36
CA ILE A 259 -2.36 -5.29 -0.20
C ILE A 259 -3.77 -4.74 -0.02
N LYS A 260 -4.77 -5.49 -0.47
CA LYS A 260 -6.19 -5.23 -0.19
C LYS A 260 -6.89 -6.55 0.13
N VAL A 261 -8.11 -6.47 0.63
CA VAL A 261 -8.89 -7.65 1.08
C VAL A 261 -10.24 -7.66 0.40
N ASP A 262 -10.76 -8.84 0.03
CA ASP A 262 -12.11 -9.04 -0.48
C ASP A 262 -13.14 -9.35 0.62
N GLU A 263 -14.42 -9.46 0.26
CA GLU A 263 -15.50 -9.74 1.22
C GLU A 263 -15.40 -11.14 1.86
N GLN A 264 -14.64 -12.06 1.28
CA GLN A 264 -14.38 -13.38 1.84
C GLN A 264 -13.13 -13.42 2.73
N GLY A 265 -12.42 -12.28 2.84
CA GLY A 265 -11.21 -12.14 3.64
C GLY A 265 -9.95 -12.63 2.92
N ASN A 266 -9.99 -12.89 1.61
CA ASN A 266 -8.78 -13.20 0.88
C ASN A 266 -7.93 -11.92 0.73
N VAL A 267 -6.62 -12.08 0.90
CA VAL A 267 -5.64 -10.99 0.78
C VAL A 267 -5.08 -10.98 -0.64
N TYR A 268 -5.26 -9.87 -1.33
CA TYR A 268 -4.70 -9.60 -2.65
C TYR A 268 -3.39 -8.83 -2.48
N ALA A 269 -2.29 -9.51 -2.68
CA ALA A 269 -0.96 -8.93 -2.53
C ALA A 269 -0.37 -8.61 -3.91
N VAL A 270 -0.16 -7.34 -4.17
CA VAL A 270 0.58 -6.91 -5.36
C VAL A 270 1.99 -7.48 -5.28
N THR A 271 2.42 -8.12 -6.36
CA THR A 271 3.61 -8.98 -6.38
C THR A 271 4.53 -8.58 -7.54
N ILE A 272 5.73 -8.15 -7.17
CA ILE A 272 6.81 -7.81 -8.09
C ILE A 272 7.70 -9.03 -8.23
N LEU A 273 7.69 -9.68 -9.39
CA LEU A 273 8.50 -10.89 -9.60
C LEU A 273 10.00 -10.58 -9.62
N PRO A 274 10.85 -11.50 -9.13
CA PRO A 274 12.31 -11.32 -9.14
C PRO A 274 12.80 -11.04 -10.55
N LYS A 275 13.65 -10.04 -10.69
CA LYS A 275 14.29 -9.65 -11.95
C LYS A 275 15.16 -10.77 -12.52
N LYS A 276 14.59 -11.72 -13.22
CA LYS A 276 15.36 -12.62 -14.09
C LYS A 276 15.71 -11.92 -15.43
N THR A 277 14.84 -11.04 -15.86
CA THR A 277 15.03 -10.11 -16.99
C THR A 277 14.13 -8.90 -16.79
N PRO A 278 14.38 -7.73 -17.40
CA PRO A 278 13.45 -6.60 -17.36
C PRO A 278 12.11 -6.87 -18.06
N PHE A 279 11.88 -8.09 -18.50
CA PHE A 279 10.73 -8.54 -19.33
C PHE A 279 9.78 -9.47 -18.55
N CYS A 280 9.91 -9.59 -17.24
CA CYS A 280 8.92 -10.31 -16.43
C CYS A 280 7.81 -9.34 -16.02
N ASN A 281 6.55 -9.77 -16.18
CA ASN A 281 5.44 -9.06 -15.60
C ASN A 281 5.32 -9.41 -14.11
N GLY A 282 4.90 -8.42 -13.31
CA GLY A 282 4.38 -8.66 -11.99
C GLY A 282 2.88 -9.00 -12.05
N GLY A 283 2.27 -9.09 -10.89
CA GLY A 283 0.88 -9.48 -10.81
C GLY A 283 0.28 -9.27 -9.44
N VAL A 284 -0.80 -9.99 -9.18
CA VAL A 284 -1.46 -10.04 -7.88
C VAL A 284 -1.53 -11.48 -7.40
N THR A 285 -1.01 -11.74 -6.22
CA THR A 285 -1.15 -13.06 -5.56
C THR A 285 -2.33 -12.99 -4.59
N VAL A 286 -3.29 -13.89 -4.75
CA VAL A 286 -4.45 -14.00 -3.86
C VAL A 286 -4.19 -15.10 -2.84
N VAL A 287 -4.28 -14.74 -1.56
CA VAL A 287 -4.02 -15.63 -0.44
C VAL A 287 -5.27 -15.75 0.41
N SER A 288 -5.71 -16.98 0.71
CA SER A 288 -6.89 -17.22 1.56
C SER A 288 -6.65 -16.78 3.01
N PRO A 289 -7.72 -16.60 3.83
CA PRO A 289 -7.58 -16.33 5.26
C PRO A 289 -6.83 -17.42 6.05
N ARG A 290 -6.60 -18.57 5.42
CA ARG A 290 -5.83 -19.71 5.98
C ARG A 290 -4.39 -19.74 5.52
N GLY A 291 -3.97 -18.78 4.66
CA GLY A 291 -2.62 -18.70 4.15
C GLY A 291 -2.34 -19.54 2.90
N GLU A 292 -3.36 -20.03 2.22
CA GLU A 292 -3.20 -20.79 0.97
C GLU A 292 -3.17 -19.83 -0.22
N ILE A 293 -2.20 -19.97 -1.13
CA ILE A 293 -2.22 -19.23 -2.41
C ILE A 293 -3.36 -19.83 -3.25
N LEU A 294 -4.34 -18.99 -3.57
CA LEU A 294 -5.48 -19.36 -4.41
C LEU A 294 -5.16 -19.13 -5.90
N GLU A 295 -4.48 -18.03 -6.21
CA GLU A 295 -4.14 -17.64 -7.58
C GLU A 295 -2.93 -16.71 -7.58
N PHE A 296 -2.14 -16.76 -8.65
CA PHE A 296 -1.26 -15.68 -9.08
C PHE A 296 -1.76 -15.17 -10.44
N PHE A 297 -2.31 -13.97 -10.46
CA PHE A 297 -2.76 -13.29 -11.66
C PHE A 297 -1.62 -12.44 -12.22
N GLU A 298 -1.07 -12.84 -13.38
CA GLU A 298 -0.06 -12.04 -14.09
C GLU A 298 -0.73 -10.91 -14.88
N ILE A 299 -0.19 -9.68 -14.80
CA ILE A 299 -0.68 -8.53 -15.56
C ILE A 299 -0.03 -8.56 -16.95
N ALA A 300 -0.54 -9.42 -17.82
CA ALA A 300 -0.02 -9.64 -19.16
C ALA A 300 -0.76 -8.77 -20.18
N ILE A 301 -0.22 -7.58 -20.46
CA ILE A 301 -0.78 -6.64 -21.45
C ILE A 301 -0.02 -6.79 -22.78
N PRO A 302 -0.71 -7.08 -23.91
CA PRO A 302 -0.06 -7.26 -25.19
C PRO A 302 0.84 -6.08 -25.60
N GLY A 303 2.09 -6.37 -25.95
CA GLY A 303 3.08 -5.38 -26.35
C GLY A 303 3.66 -4.52 -25.24
N LYS A 304 3.32 -4.79 -23.97
CA LYS A 304 3.83 -4.06 -22.81
C LYS A 304 4.42 -5.01 -21.77
N TYR A 305 5.40 -4.48 -21.04
CA TYR A 305 5.93 -5.11 -19.84
C TYR A 305 5.41 -4.37 -18.61
N VAL A 306 4.97 -5.12 -17.60
CA VAL A 306 4.41 -4.58 -16.36
C VAL A 306 5.15 -5.22 -15.17
N PRO A 307 6.46 -4.94 -15.01
CA PRO A 307 7.27 -5.60 -13.99
C PRO A 307 6.95 -5.16 -12.55
N MET A 308 6.37 -3.98 -12.38
CA MET A 308 6.17 -3.33 -11.08
C MET A 308 4.75 -2.80 -10.95
N PRO A 309 3.75 -3.69 -10.80
CA PRO A 309 2.46 -3.25 -10.25
C PRO A 309 2.69 -2.79 -8.81
N SER A 310 1.89 -1.85 -8.33
CA SER A 310 2.13 -1.17 -7.05
C SER A 310 0.97 -1.28 -6.07
N ASN A 311 -0.27 -1.00 -6.48
CA ASN A 311 -1.44 -1.03 -5.60
C ASN A 311 -2.70 -1.44 -6.36
N LEU A 312 -3.81 -1.66 -5.63
CA LEU A 312 -5.11 -1.93 -6.24
C LEU A 312 -6.26 -1.38 -5.40
N CYS A 313 -7.39 -1.14 -6.05
CA CYS A 313 -8.68 -0.88 -5.39
C CYS A 313 -9.82 -1.51 -6.20
N TRP A 314 -10.98 -1.66 -5.58
CA TRP A 314 -12.18 -2.10 -6.28
C TRP A 314 -13.14 -0.97 -6.52
N GLY A 315 -13.73 -0.94 -7.72
CA GLY A 315 -14.77 0.00 -8.11
C GLY A 315 -15.95 -0.67 -8.79
N GLY A 316 -16.87 0.19 -9.23
CA GLY A 316 -18.17 -0.22 -9.73
C GLY A 316 -19.18 -0.48 -8.59
N PRO A 317 -20.48 -0.50 -8.90
CA PRO A 317 -21.53 -0.67 -7.90
C PRO A 317 -21.49 -2.06 -7.23
N ASP A 318 -20.95 -3.05 -7.91
CA ASP A 318 -20.77 -4.42 -7.44
C ASP A 318 -19.38 -4.67 -6.78
N ARG A 319 -18.46 -3.69 -6.85
CA ARG A 319 -17.09 -3.81 -6.37
C ARG A 319 -16.35 -5.04 -6.92
N MET A 320 -16.64 -5.41 -8.16
CA MET A 320 -15.99 -6.53 -8.84
C MET A 320 -15.03 -6.07 -9.95
N THR A 321 -14.75 -4.78 -10.07
CA THR A 321 -13.73 -4.25 -10.98
C THR A 321 -12.51 -3.85 -10.16
N ALA A 322 -11.44 -4.63 -10.23
CA ALA A 322 -10.17 -4.26 -9.65
C ALA A 322 -9.45 -3.28 -10.58
N TYR A 323 -9.09 -2.11 -10.08
CA TYR A 323 -8.17 -1.17 -10.71
C TYR A 323 -6.79 -1.37 -10.11
N ILE A 324 -5.77 -1.55 -10.95
CA ILE A 324 -4.42 -1.87 -10.53
C ILE A 324 -3.48 -0.79 -11.06
N THR A 325 -2.80 -0.09 -10.15
CA THR A 325 -1.72 0.83 -10.51
C THR A 325 -0.47 0.03 -10.85
N CYS A 326 0.18 0.40 -11.93
CA CYS A 326 1.39 -0.24 -12.42
C CYS A 326 2.49 0.83 -12.45
N GLY A 327 2.95 1.23 -11.26
CA GLY A 327 3.79 2.39 -11.04
C GLY A 327 5.03 2.42 -11.91
N GLY A 328 5.76 1.30 -11.98
CA GLY A 328 6.94 1.22 -12.84
C GLY A 328 6.66 1.27 -14.35
N SER A 329 5.40 1.20 -14.78
CA SER A 329 5.01 1.05 -16.20
C SER A 329 4.07 2.12 -16.72
N ASP A 330 3.90 3.20 -15.99
CA ASP A 330 3.06 4.37 -16.32
C ASP A 330 1.57 4.08 -16.60
N ILE A 331 1.03 2.94 -16.11
CA ILE A 331 -0.28 2.41 -16.51
C ILE A 331 -1.22 2.32 -15.29
N LEU A 332 -2.50 2.62 -15.51
CA LEU A 332 -3.62 2.11 -14.72
C LEU A 332 -4.32 1.02 -15.52
N ALA A 333 -4.36 -0.20 -14.99
CA ALA A 333 -5.09 -1.32 -15.56
C ALA A 333 -6.38 -1.60 -14.78
N LYS A 334 -7.33 -2.30 -15.39
CA LYS A 334 -8.49 -2.87 -14.69
C LYS A 334 -8.77 -4.29 -15.16
N VAL A 335 -9.40 -5.07 -14.28
CA VAL A 335 -9.81 -6.45 -14.53
C VAL A 335 -10.98 -6.81 -13.63
N ARG A 336 -11.87 -7.70 -14.09
CA ARG A 336 -12.98 -8.20 -13.26
C ARG A 336 -12.49 -9.27 -12.30
N THR A 337 -13.05 -9.26 -11.09
CA THR A 337 -12.89 -10.33 -10.10
C THR A 337 -14.20 -11.09 -9.90
N SER A 338 -14.13 -12.34 -9.47
CA SER A 338 -15.30 -13.17 -9.15
C SER A 338 -15.83 -12.94 -7.73
N ILE A 339 -15.05 -12.24 -6.89
CA ILE A 339 -15.39 -11.91 -5.51
C ILE A 339 -15.32 -10.39 -5.36
N PRO A 340 -16.34 -9.76 -4.78
CA PRO A 340 -16.32 -8.32 -4.52
C PRO A 340 -15.19 -7.93 -3.57
N GLY A 341 -14.52 -6.83 -3.87
CA GLY A 341 -13.58 -6.24 -2.91
C GLY A 341 -14.29 -5.78 -1.63
N LEU A 342 -13.59 -5.84 -0.52
CA LEU A 342 -14.11 -5.33 0.74
C LEU A 342 -14.47 -3.85 0.59
N ARG A 343 -15.66 -3.48 1.09
CA ARG A 343 -16.03 -2.07 1.12
C ARG A 343 -15.09 -1.32 2.05
N PRO A 344 -14.46 -0.21 1.62
CA PRO A 344 -13.75 0.66 2.53
C PRO A 344 -14.64 1.14 3.68
N ALA A 345 -14.06 1.49 4.82
CA ALA A 345 -14.81 1.96 5.97
C ALA A 345 -15.57 3.27 5.69
N TYR A 346 -15.08 4.06 4.73
CA TYR A 346 -15.62 5.37 4.32
C TYR A 346 -15.60 5.55 2.81
#